data_47656af61d78c016b230786a0cf6f53e
#
_entry.id   47656af61d78c016b230786a0cf6f53e
#
_cell.length_a   1.000
_cell.length_b   1.000
_cell.length_c   1.000
_cell.angle_alpha   90.00
_cell.angle_beta   90.00
_cell.angle_gamma   90.00
#
_symmetry.space_group_name_H-M   'P 1'
#
loop_
_entity.id
_entity.type
_entity.pdbx_description
1 polymer ?
#
loop_
_entity_poly.entity_id
_entity_poly.type
_entity_poly.pdbx_seq_one_letter_code
_entity_poly.pdbx_strand_id
1 'polypeptide(L)'
;MTWLTDKDLLGEFKTSKKEELNQTCGTQITNGFSAELNGDIYSFSYDVDNQQNFSDTMRLFENNMIDSIGWNAYVGEEKIRIQLSKKEFMRVYLAGVKHKTDCLTRLNDVLYPLVDAAENKETIARIYWDTGLPAEELSLKEGESIDDRIGQLSKKDRDLEQANTMTMMALVQISGRIGM
;
A
#
# COMPACT_ATOMS: atom_id res chain seq x y z
N MET A 1 -23.56 41.33 -1.81
CA MET A 1 -23.57 39.88 -2.08
C MET A 1 -22.74 39.66 -3.33
N THR A 2 -21.57 39.10 -3.18
CA THR A 2 -20.69 38.72 -4.33
C THR A 2 -21.16 37.34 -4.81
N TRP A 3 -21.62 37.26 -6.05
CA TRP A 3 -22.05 36.00 -6.65
C TRP A 3 -20.78 35.21 -6.99
N LEU A 4 -20.74 33.94 -6.58
CA LEU A 4 -19.66 33.01 -6.97
C LEU A 4 -19.64 32.87 -8.50
N THR A 5 -18.45 32.97 -9.11
CA THR A 5 -18.28 32.72 -10.55
C THR A 5 -18.26 31.20 -10.80
N ASP A 6 -18.50 30.79 -12.05
CA ASP A 6 -18.39 29.36 -12.42
C ASP A 6 -17.00 28.80 -12.11
N LYS A 7 -15.97 29.64 -12.16
CA LYS A 7 -14.58 29.28 -11.82
C LYS A 7 -14.43 29.03 -10.30
N ASP A 8 -15.07 29.84 -9.47
CA ASP A 8 -15.06 29.66 -8.00
C ASP A 8 -15.78 28.35 -7.62
N LEU A 9 -16.93 28.09 -8.25
CA LEU A 9 -17.67 26.85 -8.07
C LEU A 9 -16.89 25.61 -8.49
N LEU A 10 -16.13 25.67 -9.61
CA LEU A 10 -15.29 24.56 -10.03
C LEU A 10 -14.15 24.31 -9.03
N GLY A 11 -13.55 25.39 -8.48
CA GLY A 11 -12.54 25.31 -7.44
C GLY A 11 -13.04 24.59 -6.16
N GLU A 12 -14.26 24.93 -5.72
CA GLU A 12 -14.91 24.26 -4.58
C GLU A 12 -15.14 22.76 -4.85
N PHE A 13 -15.58 22.40 -6.06
CA PHE A 13 -15.77 21.02 -6.46
C PHE A 13 -14.45 20.22 -6.44
N LYS A 14 -13.35 20.81 -6.93
CA LYS A 14 -12.01 20.20 -6.88
C LYS A 14 -11.57 19.96 -5.45
N THR A 15 -11.76 20.94 -4.58
CA THR A 15 -11.42 20.85 -3.16
C THR A 15 -12.20 19.72 -2.47
N SER A 16 -13.53 19.71 -2.65
CA SER A 16 -14.39 18.67 -2.08
C SER A 16 -14.04 17.28 -2.57
N LYS A 17 -13.71 17.12 -3.87
CA LYS A 17 -13.30 15.83 -4.43
C LYS A 17 -11.94 15.37 -3.87
N LYS A 18 -10.99 16.26 -3.68
CA LYS A 18 -9.72 15.93 -3.04
C LYS A 18 -9.90 15.48 -1.60
N GLU A 19 -10.82 16.10 -0.85
CA GLU A 19 -11.17 15.66 0.50
C GLU A 19 -11.78 14.25 0.51
N GLU A 20 -12.73 13.97 -0.40
CA GLU A 20 -13.32 12.64 -0.57
C GLU A 20 -12.25 11.58 -0.86
N LEU A 21 -11.36 11.86 -1.81
CA LEU A 21 -10.26 10.95 -2.17
C LEU A 21 -9.26 10.74 -1.03
N ASN A 22 -8.98 11.80 -0.26
CA ASN A 22 -8.12 11.70 0.93
C ASN A 22 -8.73 10.82 2.02
N GLN A 23 -10.04 10.94 2.27
CA GLN A 23 -10.76 10.07 3.20
C GLN A 23 -10.73 8.62 2.72
N THR A 24 -10.96 8.41 1.41
CA THR A 24 -10.87 7.08 0.80
C THR A 24 -9.45 6.49 0.95
N CYS A 25 -8.42 7.28 0.71
CA CYS A 25 -7.03 6.87 0.92
C CYS A 25 -6.79 6.41 2.38
N GLY A 26 -7.24 7.19 3.35
CA GLY A 26 -7.18 6.82 4.76
C GLY A 26 -7.87 5.48 5.04
N THR A 27 -9.05 5.27 4.47
CA THR A 27 -9.78 3.99 4.58
C THR A 27 -9.00 2.84 3.94
N GLN A 28 -8.45 3.02 2.75
CA GLN A 28 -7.65 2.00 2.08
C GLN A 28 -6.42 1.60 2.91
N ILE A 29 -5.73 2.58 3.51
CA ILE A 29 -4.59 2.32 4.39
C ILE A 29 -5.03 1.51 5.61
N THR A 30 -6.12 1.89 6.25
CA THR A 30 -6.56 1.29 7.52
C THR A 30 -7.32 -0.03 7.37
N ASN A 31 -7.77 -0.38 6.16
CA ASN A 31 -8.38 -1.68 5.86
C ASN A 31 -7.42 -2.86 6.05
N GLY A 32 -6.12 -2.58 6.19
CA GLY A 32 -5.11 -3.61 6.37
C GLY A 32 -4.38 -3.95 5.08
N PHE A 33 -3.45 -4.89 5.20
CA PHE A 33 -2.61 -5.33 4.08
C PHE A 33 -2.34 -6.83 4.20
N SER A 34 -1.85 -7.44 3.11
CA SER A 34 -1.42 -8.83 3.10
C SER A 34 0.09 -8.92 2.95
N ALA A 35 0.68 -9.94 3.57
CA ALA A 35 2.09 -10.29 3.42
C ALA A 35 2.27 -11.80 3.34
N GLU A 36 3.23 -12.23 2.53
CA GLU A 36 3.61 -13.63 2.43
C GLU A 36 4.70 -13.98 3.45
N LEU A 37 4.48 -15.07 4.19
CA LEU A 37 5.43 -15.65 5.13
C LEU A 37 5.53 -17.15 4.87
N ASN A 38 6.72 -17.60 4.51
CA ASN A 38 7.03 -19.04 4.31
C ASN A 38 6.15 -19.74 3.27
N GLY A 39 5.62 -19.00 2.29
CA GLY A 39 4.74 -19.51 1.23
C GLY A 39 3.25 -19.35 1.51
N ASP A 40 2.87 -18.92 2.70
CA ASP A 40 1.48 -18.64 3.08
C ASP A 40 1.21 -17.14 3.09
N ILE A 41 -0.01 -16.75 2.70
CA ILE A 41 -0.46 -15.36 2.69
C ILE A 41 -1.28 -15.10 3.94
N TYR A 42 -0.88 -14.07 4.68
CA TYR A 42 -1.55 -13.59 5.88
C TYR A 42 -2.01 -12.16 5.69
N SER A 43 -3.20 -11.84 6.18
CA SER A 43 -3.68 -10.46 6.26
C SER A 43 -3.45 -9.89 7.66
N PHE A 44 -3.15 -8.59 7.72
CA PHE A 44 -2.82 -7.87 8.93
C PHE A 44 -3.66 -6.62 9.06
N SER A 45 -4.20 -6.36 10.25
CA SER A 45 -4.84 -5.07 10.55
C SER A 45 -3.81 -3.94 10.52
N TYR A 46 -4.20 -2.79 9.97
CA TYR A 46 -3.28 -1.66 9.83
C TYR A 46 -3.96 -0.32 10.19
N ASP A 47 -4.90 -0.35 11.14
CA ASP A 47 -5.43 0.86 11.76
C ASP A 47 -4.31 1.63 12.49
N VAL A 48 -4.63 2.82 13.00
CA VAL A 48 -3.65 3.74 13.61
C VAL A 48 -2.91 3.07 14.78
N ASP A 49 -3.62 2.31 15.62
CA ASP A 49 -3.03 1.64 16.77
C ASP A 49 -2.08 0.51 16.32
N ASN A 50 -2.49 -0.24 15.30
CA ASN A 50 -1.63 -1.29 14.74
C ASN A 50 -0.40 -0.70 14.03
N GLN A 51 -0.50 0.42 13.33
CA GLN A 51 0.67 1.11 12.76
C GLN A 51 1.67 1.51 13.86
N GLN A 52 1.18 2.01 14.99
CA GLN A 52 2.03 2.34 16.14
C GLN A 52 2.66 1.08 16.74
N ASN A 53 1.87 0.02 16.97
CA ASN A 53 2.35 -1.25 17.50
C ASN A 53 3.44 -1.88 16.61
N PHE A 54 3.29 -1.80 15.28
CA PHE A 54 4.33 -2.24 14.34
C PHE A 54 5.64 -1.46 14.53
N SER A 55 5.55 -0.13 14.63
CA SER A 55 6.72 0.73 14.80
C SER A 55 7.42 0.50 16.13
N ASP A 56 6.66 0.36 17.21
CA ASP A 56 7.22 0.13 18.55
C ASP A 56 7.87 -1.25 18.65
N THR A 57 7.24 -2.27 18.09
CA THR A 57 7.80 -3.62 18.05
C THR A 57 9.07 -3.67 17.18
N MET A 58 9.12 -2.93 16.07
CA MET A 58 10.32 -2.84 15.25
C MET A 58 11.50 -2.26 16.06
N ARG A 59 11.27 -1.23 16.88
CA ARG A 59 12.29 -0.67 17.78
C ARG A 59 12.78 -1.68 18.81
N LEU A 60 11.92 -2.54 19.35
CA LEU A 60 12.34 -3.60 20.28
C LEU A 60 13.28 -4.59 19.58
N PHE A 61 13.00 -4.98 18.35
CA PHE A 61 13.86 -5.84 17.55
C PHE A 61 15.19 -5.15 17.18
N GLU A 62 15.17 -3.87 16.81
CA GLU A 62 16.37 -3.11 16.47
C GLU A 62 17.33 -3.01 17.66
N ASN A 63 16.78 -2.82 18.86
CA ASN A 63 17.55 -2.76 20.11
C ASN A 63 17.88 -4.14 20.69
N ASN A 64 17.58 -5.24 19.99
CA ASN A 64 17.79 -6.63 20.42
C ASN A 64 17.16 -6.93 21.80
N MET A 65 16.02 -6.30 22.09
CA MET A 65 15.28 -6.53 23.34
C MET A 65 14.38 -7.77 23.25
N ILE A 66 14.06 -8.23 22.04
CA ILE A 66 13.27 -9.44 21.76
C ILE A 66 13.85 -10.16 20.54
N ASP A 67 13.73 -11.49 20.52
CA ASP A 67 14.14 -12.34 19.39
C ASP A 67 12.94 -12.76 18.52
N SER A 68 11.76 -12.80 19.11
CA SER A 68 10.51 -13.14 18.42
C SER A 68 9.31 -12.51 19.14
N ILE A 69 8.17 -12.45 18.43
CA ILE A 69 6.92 -11.91 18.98
C ILE A 69 5.71 -12.68 18.47
N GLY A 70 4.70 -12.89 19.33
CA GLY A 70 3.41 -13.35 18.89
C GLY A 70 2.58 -12.22 18.30
N TRP A 71 2.14 -12.36 17.03
CA TRP A 71 1.35 -11.36 16.34
C TRP A 71 0.02 -11.90 15.85
N ASN A 72 -1.03 -11.07 15.83
CA ASN A 72 -2.32 -11.44 15.28
C ASN A 72 -2.32 -11.27 13.77
N ALA A 73 -2.73 -12.29 13.04
CA ALA A 73 -2.90 -12.31 11.60
C ALA A 73 -4.25 -12.96 11.25
N TYR A 74 -4.61 -12.91 9.98
CA TYR A 74 -5.84 -13.53 9.48
C TYR A 74 -5.51 -14.42 8.27
N VAL A 75 -6.19 -15.57 8.22
CA VAL A 75 -6.26 -16.45 7.04
C VAL A 75 -7.73 -16.48 6.61
N GLY A 76 -8.05 -15.80 5.51
CA GLY A 76 -9.43 -15.47 5.20
C GLY A 76 -10.05 -14.62 6.32
N GLU A 77 -11.15 -15.09 6.91
CA GLU A 77 -11.82 -14.40 8.03
C GLU A 77 -11.34 -14.90 9.42
N GLU A 78 -10.55 -15.98 9.46
CA GLU A 78 -10.10 -16.57 10.71
C GLU A 78 -8.92 -15.78 11.30
N LYS A 79 -9.11 -15.30 12.54
CA LYS A 79 -8.04 -14.66 13.30
C LYS A 79 -7.17 -15.69 13.98
N ILE A 80 -5.90 -15.67 13.69
CA ILE A 80 -4.90 -16.57 14.28
C ILE A 80 -3.80 -15.76 14.96
N ARG A 81 -3.02 -16.43 15.81
CA ARG A 81 -1.82 -15.86 16.42
C ARG A 81 -0.60 -16.62 15.92
N ILE A 82 0.28 -15.91 15.24
CA ILE A 82 1.52 -16.46 14.68
C ILE A 82 2.73 -15.96 15.46
N GLN A 83 3.77 -16.78 15.53
CA GLN A 83 5.04 -16.38 16.12
C GLN A 83 5.97 -15.88 15.01
N LEU A 84 6.44 -14.66 15.12
CA LEU A 84 7.31 -14.02 14.14
C LEU A 84 8.71 -13.84 14.71
N SER A 85 9.72 -14.34 14.03
CA SER A 85 11.11 -13.95 14.23
C SER A 85 11.36 -12.51 13.77
N LYS A 86 12.47 -11.91 14.17
CA LYS A 86 12.89 -10.57 13.71
C LYS A 86 12.81 -10.42 12.18
N LYS A 87 13.27 -11.43 11.42
CA LYS A 87 13.28 -11.40 9.95
C LYS A 87 11.87 -11.42 9.36
N GLU A 88 11.00 -12.26 9.89
CA GLU A 88 9.60 -12.37 9.44
C GLU A 88 8.82 -11.11 9.82
N PHE A 89 8.99 -10.62 11.05
CA PHE A 89 8.35 -9.36 11.47
C PHE A 89 8.78 -8.19 10.59
N MET A 90 10.08 -8.09 10.26
CA MET A 90 10.57 -7.04 9.35
C MET A 90 9.90 -7.10 7.97
N ARG A 91 9.68 -8.30 7.42
CA ARG A 91 8.95 -8.46 6.15
C ARG A 91 7.53 -7.93 6.25
N VAL A 92 6.80 -8.31 7.30
CA VAL A 92 5.44 -7.84 7.55
C VAL A 92 5.41 -6.33 7.73
N TYR A 93 6.32 -5.77 8.54
CA TYR A 93 6.44 -4.34 8.75
C TYR A 93 6.67 -3.58 7.43
N LEU A 94 7.61 -4.03 6.62
CA LEU A 94 7.91 -3.41 5.32
C LEU A 94 6.75 -3.52 4.34
N ALA A 95 5.99 -4.62 4.34
CA ALA A 95 4.79 -4.77 3.54
C ALA A 95 3.72 -3.75 3.95
N GLY A 96 3.52 -3.51 5.25
CA GLY A 96 2.61 -2.47 5.75
C GLY A 96 3.06 -1.05 5.37
N VAL A 97 4.36 -0.75 5.49
CA VAL A 97 4.93 0.54 5.06
C VAL A 97 4.73 0.73 3.56
N LYS A 98 5.01 -0.30 2.75
CA LYS A 98 4.80 -0.28 1.29
C LYS A 98 3.34 0.00 0.96
N HIS A 99 2.41 -0.74 1.54
CA HIS A 99 0.97 -0.55 1.35
C HIS A 99 0.55 0.90 1.60
N LYS A 100 0.96 1.48 2.73
CA LYS A 100 0.67 2.89 3.05
C LYS A 100 1.28 3.84 2.02
N THR A 101 2.53 3.60 1.63
CA THR A 101 3.23 4.43 0.64
C THR A 101 2.55 4.36 -0.73
N ASP A 102 2.15 3.17 -1.18
CA ASP A 102 1.45 2.97 -2.45
C ASP A 102 0.11 3.73 -2.47
N CYS A 103 -0.66 3.69 -1.38
CA CYS A 103 -1.90 4.47 -1.25
C CYS A 103 -1.65 5.98 -1.34
N LEU A 104 -0.63 6.49 -0.65
CA LEU A 104 -0.29 7.90 -0.66
C LEU A 104 0.25 8.36 -2.03
N THR A 105 1.09 7.56 -2.67
CA THR A 105 1.60 7.81 -4.03
C THR A 105 0.45 7.86 -5.02
N ARG A 106 -0.49 6.91 -4.94
CA ARG A 106 -1.68 6.91 -5.77
C ARG A 106 -2.50 8.19 -5.60
N LEU A 107 -2.74 8.60 -4.35
CA LEU A 107 -3.49 9.82 -4.06
C LEU A 107 -2.81 11.06 -4.66
N ASN A 108 -1.51 11.22 -4.39
CA ASN A 108 -0.78 12.45 -4.69
C ASN A 108 -0.31 12.54 -6.16
N ASP A 109 0.14 11.42 -6.72
CA ASP A 109 0.81 11.42 -8.02
C ASP A 109 -0.13 11.03 -9.17
N VAL A 110 -1.30 10.46 -8.85
CA VAL A 110 -2.29 10.06 -9.86
C VAL A 110 -3.60 10.83 -9.68
N LEU A 111 -4.27 10.68 -8.54
CA LEU A 111 -5.65 11.16 -8.39
C LEU A 111 -5.73 12.69 -8.26
N TYR A 112 -4.89 13.31 -7.47
CA TYR A 112 -4.87 14.76 -7.34
C TYR A 112 -4.57 15.47 -8.66
N PRO A 113 -3.54 15.07 -9.45
CA PRO A 113 -3.32 15.63 -10.79
C PRO A 113 -4.52 15.48 -11.72
N LEU A 114 -5.25 14.36 -11.69
CA LEU A 114 -6.47 14.17 -12.49
C LEU A 114 -7.57 15.15 -12.08
N VAL A 115 -7.76 15.39 -10.78
CA VAL A 115 -8.72 16.39 -10.29
C VAL A 115 -8.30 17.80 -10.72
N ASP A 116 -7.00 18.12 -10.64
CA ASP A 116 -6.50 19.44 -11.02
C ASP A 116 -6.62 19.70 -12.51
N ALA A 117 -6.41 18.69 -13.35
CA ALA A 117 -6.54 18.78 -14.81
C ALA A 117 -8.00 18.80 -15.30
N ALA A 118 -8.96 18.40 -14.48
CA ALA A 118 -10.37 18.35 -14.89
C ALA A 118 -10.93 19.76 -15.12
N GLU A 119 -11.60 19.96 -16.26
CA GLU A 119 -12.11 21.26 -16.71
C GLU A 119 -13.58 21.50 -16.36
N ASN A 120 -14.30 20.47 -15.92
CA ASN A 120 -15.72 20.53 -15.58
C ASN A 120 -16.09 19.58 -14.47
N LYS A 121 -17.29 19.79 -13.87
CA LYS A 121 -17.80 19.04 -12.73
C LYS A 121 -18.06 17.58 -13.06
N GLU A 122 -18.50 17.28 -14.28
CA GLU A 122 -18.83 15.92 -14.76
C GLU A 122 -17.56 15.06 -14.81
N THR A 123 -16.44 15.64 -15.25
CA THR A 123 -15.13 14.96 -15.25
C THR A 123 -14.65 14.72 -13.83
N ILE A 124 -14.74 15.71 -12.94
CA ILE A 124 -14.36 15.57 -11.52
C ILE A 124 -15.19 14.46 -10.85
N ALA A 125 -16.50 14.43 -11.10
CA ALA A 125 -17.40 13.46 -10.49
C ALA A 125 -17.07 11.99 -10.85
N ARG A 126 -16.42 11.77 -11.98
CA ARG A 126 -16.01 10.43 -12.47
C ARG A 126 -14.65 9.97 -11.97
N ILE A 127 -13.97 10.77 -11.18
CA ILE A 127 -12.68 10.38 -10.59
C ILE A 127 -12.96 9.65 -9.28
N TYR A 128 -12.62 8.37 -9.24
CA TYR A 128 -12.74 7.48 -8.08
C TYR A 128 -11.37 6.94 -7.68
N TRP A 129 -11.33 6.25 -6.56
CA TRP A 129 -10.09 5.60 -6.11
C TRP A 129 -9.43 4.73 -7.18
N ASP A 130 -10.22 3.99 -7.93
CA ASP A 130 -9.75 3.05 -8.96
C ASP A 130 -9.49 3.69 -10.33
N THR A 131 -9.75 4.99 -10.49
CA THR A 131 -9.50 5.71 -11.74
C THR A 131 -8.02 5.65 -12.13
N GLY A 132 -7.73 5.27 -13.36
CA GLY A 132 -6.36 5.16 -13.90
C GLY A 132 -5.62 3.88 -13.50
N LEU A 133 -6.28 2.94 -12.81
CA LEU A 133 -5.75 1.58 -12.70
C LEU A 133 -5.85 0.87 -14.06
N PRO A 134 -4.86 0.06 -14.43
CA PRO A 134 -4.98 -0.83 -15.58
C PRO A 134 -6.23 -1.70 -15.44
N ALA A 135 -6.93 -1.96 -16.55
CA ALA A 135 -8.11 -2.83 -16.55
C ALA A 135 -7.82 -4.22 -15.94
N GLU A 136 -6.57 -4.66 -16.04
CA GLU A 136 -6.07 -5.90 -15.44
C GLU A 136 -6.06 -5.87 -13.90
N GLU A 137 -5.98 -4.70 -13.29
CA GLU A 137 -6.06 -4.52 -11.83
C GLU A 137 -7.50 -4.29 -11.35
N LEU A 138 -8.40 -3.89 -12.25
CA LEU A 138 -9.80 -3.59 -11.94
C LEU A 138 -10.74 -4.78 -12.12
N SER A 139 -10.40 -5.73 -12.97
CA SER A 139 -11.24 -6.89 -13.25
C SER A 139 -10.62 -8.18 -12.74
N LEU A 140 -11.33 -8.85 -11.83
CA LEU A 140 -11.20 -10.30 -11.72
C LEU A 140 -11.57 -10.87 -13.09
N LYS A 141 -10.69 -11.65 -13.72
CA LYS A 141 -11.06 -12.39 -14.93
C LYS A 141 -12.26 -13.29 -14.58
N GLU A 142 -13.20 -13.40 -15.50
CA GLU A 142 -14.37 -14.25 -15.30
C GLU A 142 -13.92 -15.66 -14.88
N GLY A 143 -14.28 -16.09 -13.65
CA GLY A 143 -13.86 -17.36 -13.07
C GLY A 143 -12.60 -17.33 -12.19
N GLU A 144 -11.95 -16.18 -12.02
CA GLU A 144 -10.81 -16.01 -11.11
C GLU A 144 -11.33 -15.68 -9.69
N SER A 145 -10.89 -16.45 -8.70
CA SER A 145 -11.20 -16.12 -7.30
C SER A 145 -10.31 -14.97 -6.81
N ILE A 146 -10.74 -14.27 -5.76
CA ILE A 146 -9.92 -13.26 -5.09
C ILE A 146 -8.57 -13.84 -4.65
N ASP A 147 -8.56 -15.11 -4.21
CA ASP A 147 -7.37 -15.82 -3.77
C ASP A 147 -6.39 -16.09 -4.92
N ASP A 148 -6.89 -16.44 -6.11
CA ASP A 148 -6.08 -16.61 -7.32
C ASP A 148 -5.41 -15.29 -7.74
N ARG A 149 -6.14 -14.18 -7.60
CA ARG A 149 -5.63 -12.83 -7.91
C ARG A 149 -4.57 -12.38 -6.92
N ILE A 150 -4.78 -12.61 -5.63
CA ILE A 150 -3.80 -12.36 -4.57
C ILE A 150 -2.53 -13.19 -4.82
N GLY A 151 -2.67 -14.45 -5.22
CA GLY A 151 -1.56 -15.34 -5.56
C GLY A 151 -0.74 -14.83 -6.75
N GLN A 152 -1.38 -14.29 -7.80
CA GLN A 152 -0.70 -13.70 -8.96
C GLN A 152 0.03 -12.40 -8.64
N LEU A 153 -0.58 -11.52 -7.84
CA LEU A 153 0.05 -10.28 -7.39
C LEU A 153 1.26 -10.56 -6.51
N SER A 154 1.16 -11.50 -5.58
CA SER A 154 2.29 -11.95 -4.74
C SER A 154 3.43 -12.56 -5.54
N LYS A 155 3.15 -13.23 -6.67
CA LYS A 155 4.18 -13.76 -7.56
C LYS A 155 4.90 -12.63 -8.31
N LYS A 156 4.14 -11.63 -8.81
CA LYS A 156 4.69 -10.46 -9.50
C LYS A 156 5.60 -9.63 -8.55
N ASP A 157 5.19 -9.48 -7.30
CA ASP A 157 5.98 -8.76 -6.28
C ASP A 157 7.26 -9.54 -5.91
N ARG A 158 7.21 -10.88 -5.85
CA ARG A 158 8.40 -11.72 -5.64
C ARG A 158 9.42 -11.58 -6.77
N ASP A 159 8.95 -11.57 -8.01
CA ASP A 159 9.82 -11.40 -9.19
C ASP A 159 10.46 -10.00 -9.18
N LEU A 160 9.74 -8.96 -8.72
CA LEU A 160 10.26 -7.61 -8.55
C LEU A 160 11.29 -7.52 -7.40
N GLU A 161 11.03 -8.16 -6.25
CA GLU A 161 11.96 -8.23 -5.12
C GLU A 161 13.24 -8.97 -5.47
N GLN A 162 13.13 -10.08 -6.23
CA GLN A 162 14.31 -10.80 -6.72
C GLN A 162 15.14 -9.95 -7.69
N ALA A 163 14.49 -9.25 -8.61
CA ALA A 163 15.15 -8.31 -9.53
C ALA A 163 15.85 -7.17 -8.78
N ASN A 164 15.19 -6.56 -7.80
CA ASN A 164 15.77 -5.52 -6.96
C ASN A 164 16.93 -6.03 -6.11
N THR A 165 16.84 -7.24 -5.56
CA THR A 165 17.90 -7.87 -4.77
C THR A 165 19.12 -8.17 -5.64
N MET A 166 18.93 -8.67 -6.87
CA MET A 166 20.02 -8.89 -7.83
C MET A 166 20.69 -7.57 -8.22
N THR A 167 19.92 -6.52 -8.44
CA THR A 167 20.44 -5.18 -8.78
C THR A 167 21.27 -4.61 -7.63
N MET A 168 20.81 -4.75 -6.39
CA MET A 168 21.54 -4.32 -5.19
C MET A 168 22.84 -5.12 -5.00
N MET A 169 22.83 -6.44 -5.21
CA MET A 169 24.04 -7.27 -5.15
C MET A 169 25.04 -6.88 -6.22
N ALA A 170 24.59 -6.59 -7.44
CA ALA A 170 25.45 -6.12 -8.52
C ALA A 170 26.09 -4.76 -8.20
N LEU A 171 25.33 -3.82 -7.61
CA LEU A 171 25.85 -2.52 -7.17
C LEU A 171 26.90 -2.66 -6.07
N VAL A 172 26.68 -3.55 -5.08
CA VAL A 172 27.65 -3.82 -4.02
C VAL A 172 28.94 -4.44 -4.58
N GLN A 173 28.86 -5.34 -5.56
CA GLN A 173 30.03 -5.92 -6.21
C GLN A 173 30.83 -4.90 -7.04
N ILE A 174 30.16 -3.93 -7.67
CA ILE A 174 30.80 -2.85 -8.43
C ILE A 174 31.49 -1.87 -7.46
N SER A 175 30.84 -1.49 -6.36
CA SER A 175 31.44 -0.59 -5.37
C SER A 175 32.62 -1.20 -4.64
N GLY A 176 32.61 -2.52 -4.41
CA GLY A 176 33.75 -3.24 -3.82
C GLY A 176 34.99 -3.36 -4.74
N ARG A 177 34.83 -3.16 -6.07
CA ARG A 177 35.94 -3.19 -7.04
C ARG A 177 36.60 -1.83 -7.27
N ILE A 178 35.97 -0.74 -6.83
CA ILE A 178 36.48 0.64 -7.00
C ILE A 178 37.32 1.08 -5.78
N GLY A 179 37.36 0.27 -4.72
CA GLY A 179 38.09 0.55 -3.48
C GLY A 179 39.43 -0.17 -3.29
N MET A 180 40.06 -0.66 -4.40
CA MET A 180 41.43 -1.18 -4.38
C MET A 180 42.35 -0.33 -5.25
#